data_1b81901cc0be3ee5682562d23768414b
#
_entry.id   1b81901cc0be3ee5682562d23768414b
#
_cell.length_a   1.000
_cell.length_b   1.000
_cell.length_c   1.000
_cell.angle_alpha   90.00
_cell.angle_beta   90.00
_cell.angle_gamma   90.00
#
_symmetry.space_group_name_H-M   'P 1'
#
loop_
_entity.id
_entity.type
_entity.pdbx_description
1 polymer ?
#
loop_
_entity_poly.entity_id
_entity_poly.type
_entity_poly.pdbx_seq_one_letter_code
_entity_poly.pdbx_strand_id
1 'polypeptide(L)'
;MMLDKEKSSYFCTQTTKNPIMENKKCFFAVDLGATSGRTVVGSLADGRVELKELTRFDNALIETGGHIYWDIFALYNEVVKGLKLAARHRLNIRSIGIDTWGCDFVCVGTDGAILRNPTAYRDPHTFGKMEEYFEQVMDKNKVYAKTGIQFMNFNSLFQLY
;
A
#
# COMPACT_ATOMS: atom_id res chain seq x y z
N MET A 1 -29.16 -22.88 29.86
CA MET A 1 -28.59 -22.85 28.51
C MET A 1 -27.34 -22.00 28.58
N MET A 2 -26.19 -22.67 28.76
CA MET A 2 -24.87 -22.06 28.98
C MET A 2 -24.30 -21.58 27.64
N LEU A 3 -23.96 -20.32 27.54
CA LEU A 3 -23.21 -19.76 26.41
C LEU A 3 -21.73 -19.89 26.75
N ASP A 4 -21.06 -20.76 26.00
CA ASP A 4 -19.60 -20.90 26.02
C ASP A 4 -18.94 -19.59 25.52
N LYS A 5 -18.13 -19.03 26.40
CA LYS A 5 -17.20 -17.95 26.04
C LYS A 5 -15.92 -18.58 25.50
N GLU A 6 -15.78 -18.64 24.20
CA GLU A 6 -14.48 -18.91 23.60
C GLU A 6 -13.50 -17.80 23.96
N LYS A 7 -12.54 -18.16 24.78
CA LYS A 7 -11.39 -17.34 25.13
C LYS A 7 -10.46 -17.27 23.91
N SER A 8 -10.49 -16.16 23.21
CA SER A 8 -9.40 -15.79 22.30
C SER A 8 -8.11 -15.63 23.13
N SER A 9 -7.32 -16.68 23.19
CA SER A 9 -5.99 -16.66 23.79
C SER A 9 -5.04 -15.97 22.82
N TYR A 10 -4.86 -14.65 23.01
CA TYR A 10 -3.69 -13.97 22.45
C TYR A 10 -2.46 -14.56 23.16
N PHE A 11 -1.80 -15.48 22.49
CA PHE A 11 -0.51 -15.97 22.89
C PHE A 11 0.47 -14.78 22.89
N CYS A 12 0.77 -14.30 24.09
CA CYS A 12 1.96 -13.51 24.35
C CYS A 12 3.17 -14.43 24.15
N THR A 13 3.59 -14.61 22.91
CA THR A 13 4.84 -15.30 22.60
C THR A 13 5.99 -14.45 23.10
N GLN A 14 6.69 -15.01 24.09
CA GLN A 14 7.91 -14.54 24.67
C GLN A 14 8.81 -13.91 23.59
N THR A 15 9.30 -12.72 23.86
CA THR A 15 10.34 -12.01 23.10
C THR A 15 11.60 -12.86 23.09
N THR A 16 11.68 -13.85 22.23
CA THR A 16 12.97 -14.44 21.87
C THR A 16 13.79 -13.35 21.20
N LYS A 17 14.73 -12.78 21.95
CA LYS A 17 15.81 -11.94 21.43
C LYS A 17 16.39 -12.68 20.23
N ASN A 18 16.20 -12.17 19.04
CA ASN A 18 16.81 -12.71 17.86
C ASN A 18 18.17 -11.98 17.69
N PRO A 19 19.28 -12.55 18.23
CA PRO A 19 20.57 -11.87 18.33
C PRO A 19 21.19 -11.53 16.96
N ILE A 20 20.58 -12.03 15.89
CA ILE A 20 21.13 -11.96 14.53
C ILE A 20 21.00 -10.57 13.91
N MET A 21 20.10 -9.70 14.39
CA MET A 21 19.86 -8.39 13.76
C MET A 21 20.25 -7.16 14.59
N GLU A 22 20.66 -7.31 15.85
CA GLU A 22 20.85 -6.17 16.79
C GLU A 22 21.96 -5.18 16.39
N ASN A 23 22.91 -5.56 15.51
CA ASN A 23 24.00 -4.69 15.02
C ASN A 23 24.07 -4.55 13.50
N LYS A 24 23.20 -5.23 12.75
CA LYS A 24 23.17 -5.13 11.29
C LYS A 24 22.44 -3.86 10.85
N LYS A 25 22.92 -3.25 9.77
CA LYS A 25 22.16 -2.20 9.07
C LYS A 25 20.94 -2.85 8.44
N CYS A 26 19.76 -2.35 8.77
CA CYS A 26 18.49 -2.85 8.27
C CYS A 26 17.79 -1.82 7.39
N PHE A 27 17.00 -2.30 6.45
CA PHE A 27 16.20 -1.52 5.51
C PHE A 27 14.75 -1.95 5.67
N PHE A 28 13.87 -1.00 5.94
CA PHE A 28 12.45 -1.28 6.11
C PHE A 28 11.76 -1.10 4.77
N ALA A 29 11.07 -2.13 4.30
CA ALA A 29 10.31 -2.12 3.06
C ALA A 29 8.83 -2.31 3.35
N VAL A 30 8.00 -1.55 2.64
CA VAL A 30 6.56 -1.69 2.60
C VAL A 30 6.17 -2.11 1.19
N ASP A 31 5.43 -3.20 1.07
CA ASP A 31 4.91 -3.72 -0.19
C ASP A 31 3.38 -3.71 -0.09
N LEU A 32 2.75 -2.73 -0.76
CA LEU A 32 1.30 -2.56 -0.80
C LEU A 32 0.74 -3.15 -2.08
N GLY A 33 0.21 -4.37 -2.00
CA GLY A 33 -0.48 -4.99 -3.11
C GLY A 33 -1.98 -4.65 -3.13
N ALA A 34 -2.64 -4.96 -4.23
CA ALA A 34 -4.07 -4.66 -4.43
C ALA A 34 -5.02 -5.45 -3.52
N THR A 35 -4.57 -6.56 -2.94
CA THR A 35 -5.38 -7.42 -2.05
C THR A 35 -4.78 -7.59 -0.68
N SER A 36 -3.48 -7.41 -0.55
CA SER A 36 -2.77 -7.52 0.74
C SER A 36 -1.51 -6.69 0.72
N GLY A 37 -1.08 -6.24 1.88
CA GLY A 37 0.19 -5.57 2.08
C GLY A 37 1.05 -6.28 3.12
N ARG A 38 2.31 -5.91 3.16
CA ARG A 38 3.26 -6.41 4.17
C ARG A 38 4.35 -5.39 4.46
N THR A 39 4.90 -5.49 5.65
CA THR A 39 6.13 -4.81 6.01
C THR A 39 7.24 -5.83 6.19
N VAL A 40 8.40 -5.54 5.62
CA VAL A 40 9.55 -6.44 5.58
C VAL A 40 10.78 -5.68 6.03
N VAL A 41 11.67 -6.33 6.77
CA VAL A 41 13.00 -5.81 7.04
C VAL A 41 14.01 -6.65 6.26
N GLY A 42 14.82 -5.96 5.49
CA GLY A 42 15.98 -6.54 4.80
C GLY A 42 17.28 -6.17 5.49
N SER A 43 18.26 -7.06 5.49
CA SER A 43 19.64 -6.80 5.85
C SER A 43 20.60 -7.44 4.85
N LEU A 44 21.78 -6.87 4.72
CA LEU A 44 22.85 -7.45 3.91
C LEU A 44 23.87 -8.10 4.84
N ALA A 45 24.10 -9.41 4.65
CA ALA A 45 25.09 -10.17 5.38
C ALA A 45 25.85 -11.07 4.40
N ASP A 46 27.17 -11.03 4.43
CA ASP A 46 28.07 -11.88 3.62
C ASP A 46 27.71 -11.87 2.11
N GLY A 47 27.33 -10.69 1.58
CA GLY A 47 26.94 -10.52 0.19
C GLY A 47 25.54 -11.07 -0.15
N ARG A 48 24.77 -11.50 0.85
CA ARG A 48 23.40 -12.02 0.69
C ARG A 48 22.37 -11.12 1.35
N VAL A 49 21.22 -11.00 0.72
CA VAL A 49 20.06 -10.30 1.28
C VAL A 49 19.28 -11.27 2.18
N GLU A 50 19.12 -10.91 3.44
CA GLU A 50 18.25 -11.61 4.39
C GLU A 50 16.97 -10.79 4.55
N LEU A 51 15.80 -11.42 4.39
CA LEU A 51 14.49 -10.77 4.52
C LEU A 51 13.72 -11.38 5.69
N LYS A 52 13.06 -10.52 6.44
CA LYS A 52 12.15 -10.90 7.53
C LYS A 52 10.85 -10.12 7.40
N GLU A 53 9.74 -10.82 7.17
CA GLU A 53 8.41 -10.23 7.23
C GLU A 53 8.09 -9.87 8.70
N LEU A 54 7.64 -8.63 8.93
CA LEU A 54 7.23 -8.15 10.25
C LEU A 54 5.71 -8.20 10.40
N THR A 55 4.98 -7.74 9.38
CA THR A 55 3.51 -7.74 9.36
C THR A 55 3.01 -8.12 7.97
N ARG A 56 1.82 -8.72 7.96
CA ARG A 56 1.00 -8.92 6.76
C ARG A 56 -0.43 -8.51 7.11
N PHE A 57 -1.12 -7.88 6.18
CA PHE A 57 -2.47 -7.37 6.36
C PHE A 57 -3.25 -7.43 5.06
N ASP A 58 -4.56 -7.52 5.17
CA ASP A 58 -5.46 -7.42 4.03
C ASP A 58 -5.65 -5.95 3.62
N ASN A 59 -5.72 -5.71 2.32
CA ASN A 59 -6.04 -4.41 1.77
C ASN A 59 -7.51 -4.40 1.35
N ALA A 60 -8.37 -4.07 2.31
CA ALA A 60 -9.81 -4.01 2.10
C ALA A 60 -10.22 -2.74 1.36
N LEU A 61 -11.16 -2.89 0.43
CA LEU A 61 -11.81 -1.77 -0.26
C LEU A 61 -13.02 -1.28 0.56
N ILE A 62 -13.31 0.00 0.45
CA ILE A 62 -14.52 0.61 0.99
C ILE A 62 -15.49 0.79 -0.18
N GLU A 63 -16.66 0.14 -0.11
CA GLU A 63 -17.73 0.29 -1.08
C GLU A 63 -18.85 1.12 -0.47
N THR A 64 -19.10 2.30 -1.02
CA THR A 64 -20.15 3.20 -0.54
C THR A 64 -20.61 4.18 -1.61
N GLY A 65 -21.90 4.50 -1.63
CA GLY A 65 -22.47 5.47 -2.58
C GLY A 65 -22.31 5.08 -4.06
N GLY A 66 -22.15 3.78 -4.37
CA GLY A 66 -21.93 3.30 -5.73
C GLY A 66 -20.47 3.42 -6.20
N HIS A 67 -19.56 3.75 -5.31
CA HIS A 67 -18.13 3.92 -5.56
C HIS A 67 -17.26 2.99 -4.72
N ILE A 68 -16.04 2.75 -5.19
CA ILE A 68 -15.04 1.89 -4.54
C ILE A 68 -13.80 2.74 -4.20
N TYR A 69 -13.39 2.70 -2.94
CA TYR A 69 -12.27 3.48 -2.42
C TYR A 69 -11.22 2.60 -1.75
N TRP A 70 -9.98 3.07 -1.75
CA TRP A 70 -8.94 2.55 -0.85
C TRP A 70 -9.06 3.22 0.52
N ASP A 71 -8.88 2.46 1.60
CA ASP A 71 -8.75 3.03 2.95
C ASP A 71 -7.29 3.42 3.19
N ILE A 72 -6.92 4.64 2.77
CA ILE A 72 -5.56 5.15 2.91
C ILE A 72 -5.13 5.27 4.39
N PHE A 73 -6.08 5.52 5.29
CA PHE A 73 -5.79 5.64 6.71
C PHE A 73 -5.53 4.28 7.36
N ALA A 74 -6.26 3.25 6.94
CA ALA A 74 -5.97 1.88 7.35
C ALA A 74 -4.59 1.42 6.86
N LEU A 75 -4.25 1.67 5.59
CA LEU A 75 -2.93 1.37 5.03
C LEU A 75 -1.81 2.08 5.80
N TYR A 76 -1.98 3.38 6.09
CA TYR A 76 -1.03 4.14 6.91
C TYR A 76 -0.83 3.51 8.30
N ASN A 77 -1.92 3.13 8.96
CA ASN A 77 -1.85 2.50 10.27
C ASN A 77 -1.09 1.16 10.24
N GLU A 78 -1.25 0.36 9.19
CA GLU A 78 -0.51 -0.90 9.03
C GLU A 78 1.00 -0.65 8.85
N VAL A 79 1.38 0.36 8.07
CA VAL A 79 2.79 0.78 7.95
C VAL A 79 3.36 1.18 9.31
N VAL A 80 2.62 2.00 10.07
CA VAL A 80 3.03 2.43 11.42
C VAL A 80 3.15 1.25 12.39
N LYS A 81 2.28 0.24 12.31
CA LYS A 81 2.41 -1.00 13.09
C LYS A 81 3.73 -1.72 12.80
N GLY A 82 4.07 -1.87 11.53
CA GLY A 82 5.35 -2.47 11.13
C GLY A 82 6.55 -1.70 11.68
N LEU A 83 6.54 -0.37 11.61
CA LEU A 83 7.60 0.49 12.17
C LEU A 83 7.70 0.35 13.69
N LYS A 84 6.56 0.30 14.39
CA LYS A 84 6.55 0.07 15.85
C LYS A 84 7.13 -1.30 16.21
N LEU A 85 6.88 -2.34 15.40
CA LEU A 85 7.51 -3.65 15.60
C LEU A 85 9.01 -3.59 15.37
N ALA A 86 9.47 -2.94 14.30
CA ALA A 86 10.91 -2.74 14.05
C ALA A 86 11.59 -2.04 15.24
N ALA A 87 10.96 -1.01 15.78
CA ALA A 87 11.45 -0.29 16.96
C ALA A 87 11.48 -1.18 18.22
N ARG A 88 10.44 -1.96 18.49
CA ARG A 88 10.39 -2.92 19.62
C ARG A 88 11.49 -3.97 19.54
N HIS A 89 11.83 -4.40 18.33
CA HIS A 89 12.93 -5.32 18.08
C HIS A 89 14.31 -4.63 18.05
N ARG A 90 14.36 -3.32 18.30
CA ARG A 90 15.59 -2.49 18.28
C ARG A 90 16.39 -2.65 16.98
N LEU A 91 15.69 -2.77 15.85
CA LEU A 91 16.32 -2.91 14.55
C LEU A 91 16.95 -1.58 14.13
N ASN A 92 18.18 -1.62 13.62
CA ASN A 92 18.92 -0.45 13.16
C ASN A 92 18.47 -0.07 11.74
N ILE A 93 17.26 0.52 11.62
CA ILE A 93 16.68 0.92 10.34
C ILE A 93 17.43 2.12 9.78
N ARG A 94 17.95 1.99 8.56
CA ARG A 94 18.74 3.02 7.85
C ARG A 94 17.94 3.77 6.80
N SER A 95 16.95 3.12 6.22
CA SER A 95 16.03 3.75 5.27
C SER A 95 14.70 3.01 5.24
N ILE A 96 13.68 3.69 4.69
CA ILE A 96 12.35 3.17 4.44
C ILE A 96 12.11 3.28 2.95
N GLY A 97 11.62 2.21 2.33
CA GLY A 97 11.13 2.17 0.97
C GLY A 97 9.67 1.70 0.95
N ILE A 98 8.87 2.27 0.05
CA ILE A 98 7.48 1.88 -0.14
C ILE A 98 7.28 1.58 -1.62
N ASP A 99 6.73 0.41 -1.90
CA ASP A 99 6.27 -0.01 -3.22
C ASP A 99 4.76 -0.23 -3.20
N THR A 100 4.09 0.16 -4.29
CA THR A 100 2.63 0.07 -4.43
C THR A 100 2.24 0.06 -5.90
N TRP A 101 0.94 -0.18 -6.18
CA TRP A 101 0.38 -0.02 -7.53
C TRP A 101 0.43 1.44 -7.98
N GLY A 102 0.58 1.68 -9.27
CA GLY A 102 0.97 2.98 -9.81
C GLY A 102 -0.13 3.80 -10.50
N CYS A 103 -1.41 3.46 -10.43
CA CYS A 103 -2.46 4.14 -11.19
C CYS A 103 -3.32 5.09 -10.36
N ASP A 104 -3.42 4.85 -9.05
CA ASP A 104 -4.27 5.66 -8.17
C ASP A 104 -3.50 6.81 -7.51
N PHE A 105 -4.22 7.81 -7.07
CA PHE A 105 -3.65 9.00 -6.44
C PHE A 105 -4.59 9.54 -5.35
N VAL A 106 -4.03 10.35 -4.49
CA VAL A 106 -4.74 11.07 -3.42
C VAL A 106 -4.64 12.57 -3.66
N CYS A 107 -5.75 13.28 -3.48
CA CYS A 107 -5.74 14.73 -3.46
C CYS A 107 -5.40 15.24 -2.05
N VAL A 108 -4.42 16.13 -1.97
CA VAL A 108 -3.95 16.73 -0.73
C VAL A 108 -4.22 18.23 -0.77
N GLY A 109 -4.81 18.79 0.26
CA GLY A 109 -5.04 20.22 0.40
C GLY A 109 -3.73 21.00 0.61
N THR A 110 -3.79 22.31 0.49
CA THR A 110 -2.63 23.19 0.71
C THR A 110 -2.13 23.17 2.15
N ASP A 111 -2.96 22.74 3.08
CA ASP A 111 -2.64 22.51 4.49
C ASP A 111 -2.02 21.13 4.78
N GLY A 112 -1.86 20.30 3.73
CA GLY A 112 -1.36 18.92 3.84
C GLY A 112 -2.44 17.88 4.22
N ALA A 113 -3.69 18.29 4.38
CA ALA A 113 -4.77 17.35 4.70
C ALA A 113 -5.17 16.52 3.47
N ILE A 114 -5.42 15.23 3.69
CA ILE A 114 -6.02 14.35 2.67
C ILE A 114 -7.48 14.75 2.52
N LEU A 115 -7.90 15.13 1.30
CA LEU A 115 -9.26 15.63 1.05
C LEU A 115 -10.32 14.54 1.10
N ARG A 116 -9.98 13.33 0.65
CA ARG A 116 -10.83 12.14 0.69
C ARG A 116 -10.00 10.87 0.49
N ASN A 117 -10.58 9.72 0.80
CA ASN A 117 -10.01 8.44 0.39
C ASN A 117 -9.87 8.38 -1.15
N PRO A 118 -8.76 7.85 -1.69
CA PRO A 118 -8.57 7.72 -3.12
C PRO A 118 -9.59 6.75 -3.71
N THR A 119 -10.17 7.10 -4.84
CA THR A 119 -11.00 6.19 -5.63
C THR A 119 -10.11 5.05 -6.14
N ALA A 120 -10.55 3.82 -5.96
CA ALA A 120 -9.78 2.67 -6.43
C ALA A 120 -9.87 2.53 -7.95
N TYR A 121 -8.81 2.06 -8.58
CA TYR A 121 -8.80 1.80 -10.03
C TYR A 121 -9.87 0.79 -10.51
N ARG A 122 -10.49 0.08 -9.58
CA ARG A 122 -11.60 -0.85 -9.82
C ARG A 122 -12.96 -0.18 -9.86
N ASP A 123 -13.01 1.10 -9.50
CA ASP A 123 -14.25 1.89 -9.52
C ASP A 123 -14.73 2.11 -10.96
N PRO A 124 -16.02 2.03 -11.24
CA PRO A 124 -16.54 2.20 -12.60
C PRO A 124 -16.56 3.66 -13.10
N HIS A 125 -16.15 4.65 -12.30
CA HIS A 125 -16.23 6.09 -12.66
C HIS A 125 -15.45 6.45 -13.94
N THR A 126 -14.45 5.65 -14.31
CA THR A 126 -13.65 5.87 -15.52
C THR A 126 -14.20 5.17 -16.76
N PHE A 127 -15.30 4.43 -16.64
CA PHE A 127 -15.89 3.77 -17.81
C PHE A 127 -16.36 4.81 -18.85
N GLY A 128 -15.94 4.64 -20.10
CA GLY A 128 -16.20 5.58 -21.20
C GLY A 128 -15.30 6.84 -21.22
N LYS A 129 -14.55 7.12 -20.14
CA LYS A 129 -13.69 8.30 -20.06
C LYS A 129 -12.49 8.25 -21.00
N MET A 130 -11.98 7.09 -21.28
CA MET A 130 -10.88 6.89 -22.22
C MET A 130 -11.29 7.26 -23.65
N GLU A 131 -12.43 6.80 -24.10
CA GLU A 131 -12.99 7.08 -25.41
C GLU A 131 -13.30 8.57 -25.53
N GLU A 132 -13.98 9.14 -24.55
CA GLU A 132 -14.32 10.57 -24.50
C GLU A 132 -13.05 11.44 -24.57
N TYR A 133 -12.00 11.10 -23.83
CA TYR A 133 -10.72 11.82 -23.85
C TYR A 133 -10.08 11.81 -25.25
N PHE A 134 -10.07 10.67 -25.93
CA PHE A 134 -9.47 10.56 -27.24
C PHE A 134 -10.25 11.30 -28.33
N GLU A 135 -11.57 11.41 -28.18
CA GLU A 135 -12.40 12.19 -29.08
C GLU A 135 -12.30 13.70 -28.86
N GLN A 136 -12.26 14.13 -27.58
CA GLN A 136 -12.43 15.55 -27.26
C GLN A 136 -11.13 16.28 -26.93
N VAL A 137 -10.11 15.58 -26.42
CA VAL A 137 -8.90 16.23 -25.88
C VAL A 137 -7.66 15.96 -26.72
N MET A 138 -7.30 14.69 -26.92
CA MET A 138 -6.08 14.35 -27.63
C MET A 138 -6.18 12.99 -28.32
N ASP A 139 -5.79 12.96 -29.58
CA ASP A 139 -5.71 11.74 -30.38
C ASP A 139 -4.89 10.64 -29.71
N LYS A 140 -5.40 9.41 -29.78
CA LYS A 140 -4.82 8.21 -29.18
C LYS A 140 -3.33 8.01 -29.51
N ASN A 141 -2.95 8.18 -30.79
CA ASN A 141 -1.56 7.98 -31.22
C ASN A 141 -0.64 9.04 -30.64
N LYS A 142 -1.12 10.27 -30.47
CA LYS A 142 -0.34 11.35 -29.83
C LYS A 142 -0.12 11.05 -28.36
N VAL A 143 -1.14 10.54 -27.64
CA VAL A 143 -0.98 10.14 -26.24
C VAL A 143 0.03 9.01 -26.15
N TYR A 144 -0.09 7.97 -26.98
CA TYR A 144 0.86 6.87 -26.96
C TYR A 144 2.29 7.30 -27.30
N ALA A 145 2.46 8.13 -28.31
CA ALA A 145 3.78 8.65 -28.69
C ALA A 145 4.47 9.42 -27.55
N LYS A 146 3.69 10.07 -26.66
CA LYS A 146 4.22 10.80 -25.50
C LYS A 146 4.50 9.93 -24.29
N THR A 147 3.70 8.91 -24.07
CA THR A 147 3.72 8.12 -22.81
C THR A 147 4.34 6.76 -22.97
N GLY A 148 4.20 6.12 -24.13
CA GLY A 148 4.59 4.71 -24.33
C GLY A 148 3.79 3.72 -23.51
N ILE A 149 2.68 4.16 -22.87
CA ILE A 149 1.92 3.35 -21.91
C ILE A 149 0.70 2.72 -22.58
N GLN A 150 0.46 1.45 -22.29
CA GLN A 150 -0.75 0.75 -22.69
C GLN A 150 -1.98 1.44 -22.12
N PHE A 151 -3.02 1.58 -22.94
CA PHE A 151 -4.28 2.20 -22.53
C PHE A 151 -5.15 1.22 -21.76
N MET A 152 -5.51 1.66 -20.57
CA MET A 152 -6.48 1.01 -19.70
C MET A 152 -7.40 2.11 -19.16
N ASN A 153 -8.69 1.86 -19.05
CA ASN A 153 -9.65 2.84 -18.55
C ASN A 153 -9.29 3.42 -17.17
N PHE A 154 -8.56 2.67 -16.35
CA PHE A 154 -8.11 3.06 -15.02
C PHE A 154 -6.76 3.80 -14.99
N ASN A 155 -6.12 4.10 -16.12
CA ASN A 155 -4.91 4.92 -16.08
C ASN A 155 -5.19 6.28 -15.41
N SER A 156 -4.21 6.80 -14.65
CA SER A 156 -4.34 8.07 -13.91
C SER A 156 -4.82 9.23 -14.78
N LEU A 157 -4.44 9.24 -16.08
CA LEU A 157 -4.90 10.23 -17.04
C LEU A 157 -6.42 10.30 -17.13
N PHE A 158 -7.09 9.14 -17.20
CA PHE A 158 -8.54 9.07 -17.32
C PHE A 158 -9.26 9.20 -15.99
N GLN A 159 -8.57 8.93 -14.89
CA GLN A 159 -9.08 9.19 -13.55
C GLN A 159 -9.08 10.68 -13.20
N LEU A 160 -8.16 11.47 -13.80
CA LEU A 160 -8.05 12.91 -13.60
C LEU A 160 -8.95 13.71 -14.55
N TYR A 161 -9.36 13.12 -15.68
CA TYR A 161 -10.25 13.70 -16.68
C TYR A 161 -11.72 13.63 -16.22
#